data_9db52d1d9eb6172e9b3e87115daaecde
#
_entry.id   9db52d1d9eb6172e9b3e87115daaecde
#
_cell.length_a   1.000
_cell.length_b   1.000
_cell.length_c   1.000
_cell.angle_alpha   90.00
_cell.angle_beta   90.00
_cell.angle_gamma   90.00
#
_symmetry.space_group_name_H-M   'P 1'
#
loop_
_entity.id
_entity.type
_entity.pdbx_description
1 polymer ?
#
loop_
_entity_poly.entity_id
_entity_poly.type
_entity_poly.pdbx_seq_one_letter_code
_entity_poly.pdbx_strand_id
1 'polypeptide(L)'
;MRGAGLAATWQVRALLGVLGGGAAGAALAQSASLTNGINTGGTSFLDGFTSTTPGLALITYLRHDALDAMKDARGNDVPVFDNPRIDSTVLLTQFAYVTPYKLFGGSLGITALVPLVDLDASFGRNSIATLRDNGAGLGDVTFGPYLQMPPVIRNGRPVFSQRFELDTVAPVGKFDRDLNQSSGYWSLIPSYAFTVLPTPKWEVSARINYIYNFRSERRPNVPPGFDFRNGQAGDAGWLNFATSWEVTPTLRLGVNAYYLTQFRDSRTNDERVADSRQRAFYAGPGGVWRFDARNILFANLYLPVEVRNAASGTNVNFEYVHVF
;
A
#
# COMPACT_ATOMS: atom_id res chain seq x y z
N MET A 1 -39.29 26.63 -2.68
CA MET A 1 -38.00 26.14 -3.13
C MET A 1 -37.66 24.83 -2.44
N ARG A 2 -38.32 23.73 -2.81
CA ARG A 2 -38.04 22.36 -2.31
C ARG A 2 -38.29 21.38 -3.46
N GLY A 3 -37.37 21.27 -4.42
CA GLY A 3 -37.56 20.38 -5.57
C GLY A 3 -36.28 19.98 -6.33
N ALA A 4 -35.18 20.69 -6.11
CA ALA A 4 -33.97 20.44 -6.89
C ALA A 4 -33.03 19.37 -6.28
N GLY A 5 -33.14 19.05 -5.00
CA GLY A 5 -32.25 18.09 -4.33
C GLY A 5 -32.60 16.60 -4.59
N LEU A 6 -33.82 16.29 -4.97
CA LEU A 6 -34.26 14.90 -5.21
C LEU A 6 -34.00 14.43 -6.64
N ALA A 7 -33.93 15.33 -7.62
CA ALA A 7 -33.67 14.98 -9.02
C ALA A 7 -32.23 14.55 -9.28
N ALA A 8 -31.26 15.16 -8.57
CA ALA A 8 -29.84 14.82 -8.71
C ALA A 8 -29.51 13.41 -8.18
N THR A 9 -30.19 12.99 -7.09
CA THR A 9 -30.01 11.65 -6.52
C THR A 9 -30.61 10.53 -7.39
N TRP A 10 -31.64 10.82 -8.18
CA TRP A 10 -32.24 9.86 -9.11
C TRP A 10 -31.43 9.69 -10.40
N GLN A 11 -30.77 10.75 -10.87
CA GLN A 11 -29.93 10.68 -12.07
C GLN A 11 -28.65 9.85 -11.82
N VAL A 12 -28.05 9.95 -10.64
CA VAL A 12 -26.92 9.09 -10.26
C VAL A 12 -27.34 7.61 -10.18
N ARG A 13 -28.56 7.31 -9.69
CA ARG A 13 -29.11 5.95 -9.64
C ARG A 13 -29.39 5.36 -11.04
N ALA A 14 -29.88 6.17 -11.98
CA ALA A 14 -30.20 5.72 -13.33
C ALA A 14 -28.93 5.52 -14.19
N LEU A 15 -27.88 6.34 -13.97
CA LEU A 15 -26.63 6.22 -14.72
C LEU A 15 -25.80 5.00 -14.29
N LEU A 16 -25.85 4.63 -13.02
CA LEU A 16 -25.18 3.43 -12.48
C LEU A 16 -25.84 2.12 -13.00
N GLY A 17 -27.08 2.18 -13.45
CA GLY A 17 -27.79 1.03 -14.04
C GLY A 17 -27.71 0.91 -15.56
N VAL A 18 -27.33 1.98 -16.28
CA VAL A 18 -27.33 2.03 -17.76
C VAL A 18 -25.95 1.82 -18.38
N LEU A 19 -24.88 2.11 -17.60
CA LEU A 19 -23.54 1.79 -18.06
C LEU A 19 -23.26 0.33 -17.73
N GLY A 20 -23.31 -0.56 -18.71
CA GLY A 20 -22.94 -1.97 -18.61
C GLY A 20 -21.48 -2.21 -18.16
N GLY A 21 -20.83 -1.18 -17.65
CA GLY A 21 -19.61 -1.13 -16.87
C GLY A 21 -19.84 -0.62 -15.46
N GLY A 22 -21.10 -0.59 -14.98
CA GLY A 22 -21.55 -0.01 -13.71
C GLY A 22 -20.99 -0.64 -12.43
N ALA A 23 -20.20 -1.70 -12.56
CA ALA A 23 -19.55 -2.32 -11.42
C ALA A 23 -18.40 -1.46 -10.83
N ALA A 24 -17.69 -0.69 -11.63
CA ALA A 24 -16.50 0.02 -11.13
C ALA A 24 -16.85 1.22 -10.21
N GLY A 25 -17.79 2.08 -10.61
CA GLY A 25 -18.22 3.20 -9.75
C GLY A 25 -18.99 2.76 -8.52
N ALA A 26 -19.85 1.74 -8.66
CA ALA A 26 -20.54 1.11 -7.55
C ALA A 26 -19.59 0.27 -6.68
N ALA A 27 -18.60 -0.38 -7.28
CA ALA A 27 -17.56 -1.13 -6.57
C ALA A 27 -16.68 -0.21 -5.71
N LEU A 28 -16.30 0.96 -6.20
CA LEU A 28 -15.52 1.94 -5.42
C LEU A 28 -16.30 2.51 -4.22
N ALA A 29 -17.63 2.65 -4.35
CA ALA A 29 -18.49 3.20 -3.29
C ALA A 29 -19.07 2.14 -2.34
N GLN A 30 -19.07 0.87 -2.71
CA GLN A 30 -19.82 -0.18 -2.00
C GLN A 30 -18.98 -1.42 -1.64
N SER A 31 -17.81 -1.60 -2.21
CA SER A 31 -16.93 -2.73 -1.88
C SER A 31 -15.88 -2.34 -0.87
N ALA A 32 -15.53 -3.29 -0.01
CA ALA A 32 -14.32 -3.17 0.78
C ALA A 32 -13.12 -3.09 -0.20
N SER A 33 -12.38 -1.99 -0.16
CA SER A 33 -11.14 -1.82 -0.92
C SER A 33 -9.96 -2.39 -0.13
N LEU A 34 -8.87 -2.70 -0.84
CA LEU A 34 -7.63 -3.07 -0.17
C LEU A 34 -7.16 -1.95 0.76
N THR A 35 -6.54 -2.33 1.86
CA THR A 35 -6.07 -1.37 2.85
C THR A 35 -5.03 -0.40 2.25
N ASN A 36 -5.17 0.88 2.57
CA ASN A 36 -4.22 1.92 2.15
C ASN A 36 -2.82 1.74 2.77
N GLY A 37 -2.70 0.93 3.83
CA GLY A 37 -1.45 0.67 4.57
C GLY A 37 -0.60 -0.48 4.02
N ILE A 38 -0.95 -1.08 2.88
CA ILE A 38 -0.11 -2.14 2.30
C ILE A 38 1.20 -1.57 1.76
N ASN A 39 2.28 -2.31 1.97
CA ASN A 39 3.63 -1.94 1.56
C ASN A 39 3.84 -2.08 0.03
N THR A 40 3.11 -1.30 -0.77
CA THR A 40 3.34 -1.20 -2.22
C THR A 40 4.45 -0.19 -2.50
N GLY A 41 5.67 -0.69 -2.72
CA GLY A 41 6.83 0.16 -2.96
C GLY A 41 7.36 0.89 -1.71
N GLY A 42 6.86 0.60 -0.52
CA GLY A 42 7.40 1.14 0.74
C GLY A 42 8.81 0.63 1.02
N THR A 43 9.11 -0.63 0.68
CA THR A 43 10.46 -1.20 0.74
C THR A 43 11.03 -1.40 -0.66
N SER A 44 12.35 -1.28 -0.81
CA SER A 44 13.01 -1.34 -2.10
C SER A 44 14.37 -2.04 -2.04
N PHE A 45 15.45 -1.27 -2.05
CA PHE A 45 16.82 -1.79 -2.11
C PHE A 45 17.25 -2.45 -0.81
N LEU A 46 18.02 -3.52 -0.89
CA LEU A 46 18.62 -4.24 0.24
C LEU A 46 17.59 -4.76 1.27
N ASP A 47 16.33 -4.90 0.91
CA ASP A 47 15.20 -5.21 1.81
C ASP A 47 15.34 -6.55 2.57
N GLY A 48 16.10 -7.51 2.04
CA GLY A 48 16.42 -8.75 2.74
C GLY A 48 17.38 -8.58 3.94
N PHE A 49 18.02 -7.42 4.08
CA PHE A 49 18.94 -7.13 5.16
C PHE A 49 18.28 -6.30 6.27
N THR A 50 18.43 -6.74 7.51
CA THR A 50 18.23 -5.93 8.70
C THR A 50 19.22 -6.38 9.80
N SER A 51 19.26 -5.71 10.93
CA SER A 51 20.11 -6.09 12.04
C SER A 51 19.77 -7.51 12.53
N THR A 52 20.81 -8.26 12.88
CA THR A 52 20.70 -9.53 13.63
C THR A 52 21.15 -9.37 15.10
N THR A 53 21.62 -8.18 15.47
CA THR A 53 22.01 -7.80 16.82
C THR A 53 20.81 -7.22 17.55
N PRO A 54 20.55 -7.63 18.82
CA PRO A 54 19.48 -7.05 19.62
C PRO A 54 19.59 -5.53 19.71
N GLY A 55 18.46 -4.83 19.51
CA GLY A 55 18.42 -3.38 19.52
C GLY A 55 17.19 -2.84 18.82
N LEU A 56 17.00 -1.53 18.90
CA LEU A 56 15.92 -0.79 18.30
C LEU A 56 16.40 -0.07 17.03
N ALA A 57 15.57 -0.08 16.00
CA ALA A 57 15.68 0.81 14.85
C ALA A 57 14.38 1.62 14.73
N LEU A 58 14.53 2.89 14.40
CA LEU A 58 13.43 3.78 14.01
C LEU A 58 13.53 4.01 12.51
N ILE A 59 12.41 3.73 11.82
CA ILE A 59 12.32 3.93 10.39
C ILE A 59 11.17 4.91 10.15
N THR A 60 11.43 5.96 9.41
CA THR A 60 10.44 6.98 9.07
C THR A 60 10.26 7.00 7.56
N TYR A 61 9.02 6.84 7.11
CA TYR A 61 8.66 6.96 5.70
C TYR A 61 7.88 8.24 5.49
N LEU A 62 8.22 8.95 4.43
CA LEU A 62 7.40 10.03 3.88
C LEU A 62 7.03 9.64 2.46
N ARG A 63 5.76 9.34 2.26
CA ARG A 63 5.21 9.02 0.94
C ARG A 63 4.22 10.07 0.52
N HIS A 64 4.29 10.45 -0.75
CA HIS A 64 3.31 11.33 -1.39
C HIS A 64 2.83 10.68 -2.68
N ASP A 65 1.51 10.50 -2.78
CA ASP A 65 0.82 10.00 -3.97
C ASP A 65 0.04 11.17 -4.60
N ALA A 66 0.35 11.52 -5.85
CA ALA A 66 -0.39 12.47 -6.66
C ALA A 66 -1.15 11.70 -7.75
N LEU A 67 -2.43 11.42 -7.52
CA LEU A 67 -3.26 10.58 -8.36
C LEU A 67 -4.19 11.45 -9.20
N ASP A 68 -4.12 11.31 -10.52
CA ASP A 68 -4.80 12.17 -11.50
C ASP A 68 -5.76 11.42 -12.42
N ALA A 69 -5.94 10.12 -12.21
CA ALA A 69 -6.87 9.29 -12.94
C ALA A 69 -7.54 8.24 -12.04
N MET A 70 -8.79 7.90 -12.33
CA MET A 70 -9.53 6.77 -11.75
C MET A 70 -9.71 5.71 -12.84
N LYS A 71 -9.19 4.51 -12.62
CA LYS A 71 -9.20 3.43 -13.63
C LYS A 71 -10.26 2.38 -13.35
N ASP A 72 -10.95 1.93 -14.39
CA ASP A 72 -11.92 0.83 -14.36
C ASP A 72 -11.24 -0.56 -14.35
N ALA A 73 -12.02 -1.63 -14.40
CA ALA A 73 -11.55 -3.02 -14.46
C ALA A 73 -10.72 -3.34 -15.72
N ARG A 74 -10.80 -2.52 -16.77
CA ARG A 74 -10.05 -2.66 -18.03
C ARG A 74 -8.85 -1.72 -18.11
N GLY A 75 -8.70 -0.80 -17.14
CA GLY A 75 -7.64 0.20 -17.10
C GLY A 75 -7.99 1.50 -17.86
N ASN A 76 -9.23 1.66 -18.31
CA ASN A 76 -9.69 2.91 -18.90
C ASN A 76 -10.06 3.92 -17.81
N ASP A 77 -10.05 5.21 -18.17
CA ASP A 77 -10.53 6.24 -17.27
C ASP A 77 -12.03 6.09 -17.02
N VAL A 78 -12.43 6.24 -15.76
CA VAL A 78 -13.83 6.17 -15.34
C VAL A 78 -14.51 7.50 -15.67
N PRO A 79 -15.44 7.54 -16.65
CA PRO A 79 -15.91 8.80 -17.24
C PRO A 79 -16.80 9.65 -16.31
N VAL A 80 -17.20 9.11 -15.16
CA VAL A 80 -18.00 9.87 -14.16
C VAL A 80 -17.16 10.87 -13.37
N PHE A 81 -15.83 10.75 -13.41
CA PHE A 81 -14.90 11.64 -12.75
C PHE A 81 -14.19 12.51 -13.81
N ASP A 82 -14.51 13.80 -13.83
CA ASP A 82 -13.79 14.78 -14.64
C ASP A 82 -12.59 15.30 -13.88
N ASN A 83 -11.40 15.25 -14.50
CA ASN A 83 -10.14 15.75 -13.92
C ASN A 83 -9.98 15.42 -12.42
N PRO A 84 -10.05 14.15 -12.01
CA PRO A 84 -9.88 13.77 -10.61
C PRO A 84 -8.47 14.11 -10.14
N ARG A 85 -8.36 14.63 -8.92
CA ARG A 85 -7.10 14.80 -8.20
C ARG A 85 -7.28 14.26 -6.81
N ILE A 86 -6.46 13.29 -6.45
CA ILE A 86 -6.43 12.68 -5.13
C ILE A 86 -4.98 12.70 -4.66
N ASP A 87 -4.69 13.57 -3.71
CA ASP A 87 -3.39 13.67 -3.08
C ASP A 87 -3.42 12.94 -1.73
N SER A 88 -2.42 12.08 -1.51
CA SER A 88 -2.25 11.38 -0.26
C SER A 88 -0.82 11.59 0.24
N THR A 89 -0.68 12.13 1.45
CA THR A 89 0.61 12.24 2.12
C THR A 89 0.61 11.37 3.36
N VAL A 90 1.56 10.45 3.45
CA VAL A 90 1.70 9.51 4.56
C VAL A 90 3.03 9.73 5.25
N LEU A 91 2.98 10.08 6.53
CA LEU A 91 4.12 9.99 7.44
C LEU A 91 3.96 8.71 8.26
N LEU A 92 4.77 7.69 7.95
CA LEU A 92 4.73 6.40 8.63
C LEU A 92 5.96 6.26 9.53
N THR A 93 5.73 6.02 10.81
CA THR A 93 6.79 5.72 11.77
C THR A 93 6.77 4.23 12.11
N GLN A 94 7.90 3.56 11.88
CA GLN A 94 8.09 2.15 12.19
C GLN A 94 9.13 1.99 13.31
N PHE A 95 8.74 1.27 14.35
CA PHE A 95 9.60 0.79 15.41
C PHE A 95 9.93 -0.68 15.12
N ALA A 96 11.20 -1.00 14.89
CA ALA A 96 11.66 -2.36 14.67
C ALA A 96 12.64 -2.74 15.78
N TYR A 97 12.29 -3.75 16.57
CA TYR A 97 13.10 -4.22 17.68
C TYR A 97 13.56 -5.65 17.45
N VAL A 98 14.86 -5.85 17.36
CA VAL A 98 15.48 -7.19 17.36
C VAL A 98 15.59 -7.66 18.79
N THR A 99 14.92 -8.74 19.12
CA THR A 99 14.97 -9.34 20.47
C THR A 99 16.28 -10.13 20.69
N PRO A 100 16.66 -10.45 21.92
CA PRO A 100 17.77 -11.36 22.19
C PRO A 100 17.48 -12.83 21.81
N TYR A 101 16.24 -13.15 21.45
CA TYR A 101 15.82 -14.52 21.17
C TYR A 101 16.15 -14.93 19.74
N LYS A 102 16.51 -16.19 19.57
CA LYS A 102 16.75 -16.84 18.29
C LYS A 102 15.70 -17.90 18.03
N LEU A 103 15.24 -18.02 16.78
CA LEU A 103 14.30 -19.04 16.32
C LEU A 103 14.80 -19.61 14.99
N PHE A 104 14.89 -20.93 14.86
CA PHE A 104 15.42 -21.60 13.66
C PHE A 104 16.77 -21.04 13.16
N GLY A 105 17.62 -20.59 14.08
CA GLY A 105 18.90 -19.94 13.75
C GLY A 105 18.83 -18.47 13.34
N GLY A 106 17.64 -17.92 13.15
CA GLY A 106 17.40 -16.51 12.87
C GLY A 106 17.20 -15.67 14.12
N SER A 107 17.33 -14.35 13.99
CA SER A 107 17.01 -13.36 15.03
C SER A 107 15.53 -13.03 14.99
N LEU A 108 14.84 -13.24 16.10
CA LEU A 108 13.43 -12.87 16.24
C LEU A 108 13.34 -11.36 16.53
N GLY A 109 12.48 -10.68 15.79
CA GLY A 109 12.14 -9.28 16.05
C GLY A 109 10.64 -9.05 16.06
N ILE A 110 10.27 -7.86 16.48
CA ILE A 110 8.89 -7.34 16.42
C ILE A 110 8.91 -5.97 15.76
N THR A 111 7.85 -5.65 15.04
CA THR A 111 7.67 -4.35 14.39
C THR A 111 6.32 -3.76 14.74
N ALA A 112 6.24 -2.42 14.75
CA ALA A 112 5.01 -1.66 14.83
C ALA A 112 5.12 -0.44 13.93
N LEU A 113 4.12 -0.22 13.10
CA LEU A 113 4.04 0.85 12.10
C LEU A 113 2.81 1.70 12.41
N VAL A 114 3.03 3.00 12.59
CA VAL A 114 1.99 3.98 12.95
C VAL A 114 1.95 5.05 11.87
N PRO A 115 0.93 5.06 10.98
CA PRO A 115 0.80 6.04 9.91
C PRO A 115 -0.05 7.24 10.34
N LEU A 116 0.42 8.44 9.98
CA LEU A 116 -0.38 9.65 9.89
C LEU A 116 -0.61 9.91 8.40
N VAL A 117 -1.87 10.03 8.02
CA VAL A 117 -2.29 10.13 6.61
C VAL A 117 -3.08 11.41 6.43
N ASP A 118 -2.69 12.21 5.43
CA ASP A 118 -3.46 13.35 4.96
C ASP A 118 -3.98 13.05 3.55
N LEU A 119 -5.28 13.20 3.37
CA LEU A 119 -6.00 12.96 2.12
C LEU A 119 -6.69 14.24 1.68
N ASP A 120 -6.49 14.60 0.42
CA ASP A 120 -7.22 15.69 -0.25
C ASP A 120 -7.76 15.16 -1.59
N ALA A 121 -9.03 15.47 -1.91
CA ALA A 121 -9.64 15.05 -3.16
C ALA A 121 -10.44 16.18 -3.80
N SER A 122 -10.18 16.43 -5.05
CA SER A 122 -10.91 17.39 -5.86
C SER A 122 -11.25 16.82 -7.24
N PHE A 123 -12.32 17.35 -7.83
CA PHE A 123 -12.86 16.86 -9.10
C PHE A 123 -13.28 18.07 -9.96
N GLY A 124 -13.15 17.93 -11.28
CA GLY A 124 -13.56 18.94 -12.23
C GLY A 124 -15.08 19.22 -12.17
N ARG A 125 -15.47 20.36 -12.69
CA ARG A 125 -16.86 20.86 -12.64
C ARG A 125 -17.86 19.98 -13.37
N ASN A 126 -17.40 19.18 -14.34
CA ASN A 126 -18.23 18.29 -15.14
C ASN A 126 -18.35 16.88 -14.52
N SER A 127 -17.79 16.66 -13.34
CA SER A 127 -17.88 15.37 -12.65
C SER A 127 -19.33 15.05 -12.32
N ILE A 128 -19.77 13.85 -12.72
CA ILE A 128 -21.10 13.31 -12.37
C ILE A 128 -21.11 12.82 -10.94
N ALA A 129 -19.95 12.32 -10.48
CA ALA A 129 -19.74 11.86 -9.10
C ALA A 129 -18.45 12.48 -8.53
N THR A 130 -18.38 12.61 -7.21
CA THR A 130 -17.21 13.04 -6.46
C THR A 130 -17.01 12.14 -5.26
N LEU A 131 -15.77 11.98 -4.82
CA LEU A 131 -15.42 11.26 -3.60
C LEU A 131 -14.98 12.26 -2.53
N ARG A 132 -15.52 12.14 -1.34
CA ARG A 132 -15.14 12.99 -0.21
C ARG A 132 -13.98 12.36 0.54
N ASP A 133 -12.93 13.13 0.72
CA ASP A 133 -11.80 12.73 1.56
C ASP A 133 -12.11 12.89 3.06
N ASN A 134 -11.24 12.35 3.87
CA ASN A 134 -11.32 12.38 5.32
C ASN A 134 -10.28 13.33 5.96
N GLY A 135 -9.53 14.10 5.13
CA GLY A 135 -8.47 15.01 5.55
C GLY A 135 -7.35 14.29 6.29
N ALA A 136 -6.75 14.95 7.28
CA ALA A 136 -5.66 14.40 8.07
C ALA A 136 -6.16 13.50 9.22
N GLY A 137 -5.42 12.42 9.51
CA GLY A 137 -5.72 11.55 10.64
C GLY A 137 -4.81 10.34 10.77
N LEU A 138 -5.02 9.58 11.84
CA LEU A 138 -4.36 8.31 12.05
C LEU A 138 -4.87 7.28 11.03
N GLY A 139 -3.94 6.53 10.42
CA GLY A 139 -4.24 5.38 9.60
C GLY A 139 -4.33 4.08 10.40
N ASP A 140 -4.41 2.96 9.70
CA ASP A 140 -4.43 1.65 10.33
C ASP A 140 -3.04 1.27 10.84
N VAL A 141 -2.97 0.84 12.10
CA VAL A 141 -1.71 0.43 12.72
C VAL A 141 -1.36 -0.98 12.29
N THR A 142 -0.13 -1.19 11.85
CA THR A 142 0.41 -2.50 11.48
C THR A 142 1.43 -2.95 12.52
N PHE A 143 1.39 -4.22 12.93
CA PHE A 143 2.35 -4.78 13.86
C PHE A 143 2.50 -6.27 13.67
N GLY A 144 3.66 -6.81 14.01
CA GLY A 144 3.89 -8.24 13.91
C GLY A 144 5.31 -8.69 14.26
N PRO A 145 5.53 -10.00 14.35
CA PRO A 145 6.86 -10.57 14.46
C PRO A 145 7.55 -10.68 13.11
N TYR A 146 8.87 -10.63 13.12
CA TYR A 146 9.69 -11.00 11.98
C TYR A 146 10.86 -11.89 12.39
N LEU A 147 11.36 -12.65 11.44
CA LEU A 147 12.51 -13.54 11.60
C LEU A 147 13.58 -13.18 10.57
N GLN A 148 14.65 -12.53 11.01
CA GLN A 148 15.82 -12.23 10.19
C GLN A 148 16.80 -13.39 10.23
N MET A 149 17.03 -14.03 9.08
CA MET A 149 18.05 -15.07 8.97
C MET A 149 19.44 -14.45 8.89
N PRO A 150 20.47 -15.14 9.42
CA PRO A 150 21.85 -14.72 9.23
C PRO A 150 22.17 -14.62 7.73
N PRO A 151 22.92 -13.61 7.30
CA PRO A 151 23.33 -13.53 5.90
C PRO A 151 24.25 -14.69 5.52
N VAL A 152 24.08 -15.21 4.32
CA VAL A 152 25.01 -16.20 3.75
C VAL A 152 26.29 -15.49 3.34
N ILE A 153 27.40 -15.94 3.90
CA ILE A 153 28.74 -15.39 3.63
C ILE A 153 29.49 -16.29 2.67
N ARG A 154 30.03 -15.73 1.59
CA ARG A 154 30.97 -16.42 0.68
C ARG A 154 32.18 -15.51 0.45
N ASN A 155 33.37 -16.08 0.56
CA ASN A 155 34.65 -15.36 0.40
C ASN A 155 34.70 -14.08 1.26
N GLY A 156 34.25 -14.18 2.53
CA GLY A 156 34.27 -13.06 3.50
C GLY A 156 33.24 -11.96 3.26
N ARG A 157 32.31 -12.10 2.32
CA ARG A 157 31.27 -11.11 2.03
C ARG A 157 29.85 -11.70 2.07
N PRO A 158 28.83 -10.94 2.44
CA PRO A 158 27.45 -11.37 2.30
C PRO A 158 27.10 -11.50 0.81
N VAL A 159 26.37 -12.58 0.47
CA VAL A 159 25.89 -12.83 -0.90
C VAL A 159 24.38 -13.01 -0.94
N PHE A 160 23.75 -13.29 0.20
CA PHE A 160 22.30 -13.49 0.31
C PHE A 160 21.85 -13.18 1.72
N SER A 161 20.68 -12.56 1.85
CA SER A 161 20.00 -12.35 3.13
C SER A 161 18.49 -12.47 2.94
N GLN A 162 17.79 -12.89 4.00
CA GLN A 162 16.35 -13.11 3.93
C GLN A 162 15.65 -12.86 5.26
N ARG A 163 14.38 -12.45 5.16
CA ARG A 163 13.52 -12.14 6.31
C ARG A 163 12.10 -12.63 6.05
N PHE A 164 11.50 -13.21 7.08
CA PHE A 164 10.09 -13.59 7.12
C PHE A 164 9.37 -12.66 8.07
N GLU A 165 8.17 -12.20 7.72
CA GLU A 165 7.34 -11.35 8.56
C GLU A 165 5.89 -11.85 8.55
N LEU A 166 5.19 -11.64 9.65
CA LEU A 166 3.76 -11.86 9.76
C LEU A 166 3.13 -10.64 10.44
N ASP A 167 2.64 -9.73 9.61
CA ASP A 167 2.04 -8.50 10.09
C ASP A 167 0.53 -8.63 10.26
N THR A 168 0.00 -7.94 11.26
CA THR A 168 -1.42 -7.75 11.52
C THR A 168 -1.75 -6.28 11.34
N VAL A 169 -2.78 -5.96 10.57
CA VAL A 169 -3.29 -4.59 10.40
C VAL A 169 -4.54 -4.42 11.25
N ALA A 170 -4.49 -3.47 12.18
CA ALA A 170 -5.61 -3.10 13.04
C ALA A 170 -6.34 -1.88 12.46
N PRO A 171 -7.66 -1.95 12.23
CA PRO A 171 -8.44 -0.87 11.60
C PRO A 171 -8.80 0.24 12.60
N VAL A 172 -7.80 0.99 13.07
CA VAL A 172 -7.96 2.03 14.09
C VAL A 172 -8.09 3.44 13.50
N GLY A 173 -7.83 3.61 12.22
CA GLY A 173 -7.92 4.88 11.53
C GLY A 173 -9.35 5.37 11.30
N LYS A 174 -9.49 6.59 10.73
CA LYS A 174 -10.78 7.15 10.35
C LYS A 174 -11.44 6.35 9.23
N PHE A 175 -12.76 6.16 9.32
CA PHE A 175 -13.54 5.35 8.37
C PHE A 175 -15.00 5.81 8.30
N ASP A 176 -15.26 7.00 7.78
CA ASP A 176 -16.60 7.60 7.70
C ASP A 176 -16.84 8.43 6.42
N ARG A 177 -15.94 8.35 5.45
CA ARG A 177 -16.01 9.03 4.16
C ARG A 177 -15.87 8.05 2.99
N ASP A 178 -15.70 8.58 1.78
CA ASP A 178 -15.47 7.79 0.56
C ASP A 178 -13.98 7.39 0.45
N LEU A 179 -13.08 8.32 0.81
CA LEU A 179 -11.64 8.10 0.92
C LEU A 179 -11.25 8.20 2.40
N ASN A 180 -10.70 7.12 2.94
CA ASN A 180 -10.44 6.97 4.38
C ASN A 180 -8.98 6.61 4.65
N GLN A 181 -8.51 6.94 5.86
CA GLN A 181 -7.23 6.49 6.39
C GLN A 181 -7.25 5.03 6.82
N SER A 182 -8.44 4.48 7.13
CA SER A 182 -8.64 3.09 7.51
C SER A 182 -9.29 2.28 6.39
N SER A 183 -8.98 0.99 6.36
CA SER A 183 -9.71 -0.01 5.56
C SER A 183 -11.04 -0.43 6.21
N GLY A 184 -11.17 -0.24 7.53
CA GLY A 184 -12.33 -0.64 8.31
C GLY A 184 -12.39 -2.12 8.69
N TYR A 185 -11.35 -2.92 8.41
CA TYR A 185 -11.27 -4.35 8.73
C TYR A 185 -9.86 -4.76 9.13
N TRP A 186 -9.77 -5.84 9.90
CA TRP A 186 -8.50 -6.48 10.23
C TRP A 186 -7.92 -7.19 9.03
N SER A 187 -6.58 -7.27 8.95
CA SER A 187 -5.89 -8.05 7.93
C SER A 187 -4.65 -8.75 8.49
N LEU A 188 -4.26 -9.85 7.84
CA LEU A 188 -3.00 -10.54 8.08
C LEU A 188 -2.14 -10.50 6.82
N ILE A 189 -0.85 -10.21 6.98
CA ILE A 189 0.10 -10.05 5.88
C ILE A 189 1.34 -10.91 6.17
N PRO A 190 1.38 -12.18 5.77
CA PRO A 190 2.63 -12.92 5.66
C PRO A 190 3.48 -12.36 4.52
N SER A 191 4.76 -12.14 4.76
CA SER A 191 5.70 -11.68 3.76
C SER A 191 7.06 -12.37 3.84
N TYR A 192 7.74 -12.40 2.70
CA TYR A 192 9.09 -12.92 2.55
C TYR A 192 9.94 -11.95 1.75
N ALA A 193 10.96 -11.39 2.38
CA ALA A 193 11.92 -10.48 1.75
C ALA A 193 13.28 -11.18 1.59
N PHE A 194 13.93 -10.93 0.46
CA PHE A 194 15.29 -11.39 0.24
C PHE A 194 16.10 -10.40 -0.58
N THR A 195 17.42 -10.46 -0.40
CA THR A 195 18.40 -9.74 -1.20
C THR A 195 19.49 -10.69 -1.63
N VAL A 196 19.83 -10.67 -2.91
CA VAL A 196 20.97 -11.35 -3.50
C VAL A 196 22.02 -10.31 -3.90
N LEU A 197 23.29 -10.57 -3.61
CA LEU A 197 24.44 -9.76 -4.04
C LEU A 197 25.28 -10.59 -5.02
N PRO A 198 24.96 -10.62 -6.33
CA PRO A 198 25.68 -11.39 -7.32
C PRO A 198 27.16 -10.96 -7.44
N THR A 199 27.39 -9.67 -7.27
CA THR A 199 28.74 -9.08 -7.17
C THR A 199 28.81 -8.16 -5.93
N PRO A 200 29.99 -7.66 -5.53
CA PRO A 200 30.09 -6.71 -4.42
C PRO A 200 29.28 -5.42 -4.64
N LYS A 201 29.10 -5.02 -5.90
CA LYS A 201 28.44 -3.77 -6.26
C LYS A 201 26.99 -3.91 -6.70
N TRP A 202 26.59 -5.10 -7.18
CA TRP A 202 25.25 -5.32 -7.72
C TRP A 202 24.39 -6.05 -6.69
N GLU A 203 23.18 -5.54 -6.49
CA GLU A 203 22.15 -6.19 -5.67
C GLU A 203 20.86 -6.39 -6.45
N VAL A 204 20.12 -7.42 -6.07
CA VAL A 204 18.74 -7.67 -6.46
C VAL A 204 17.94 -7.99 -5.20
N SER A 205 16.89 -7.24 -4.94
CA SER A 205 16.00 -7.42 -3.80
C SER A 205 14.57 -7.67 -4.24
N ALA A 206 13.87 -8.50 -3.49
CA ALA A 206 12.44 -8.69 -3.67
C ALA A 206 11.76 -8.97 -2.33
N ARG A 207 10.49 -8.51 -2.21
CA ARG A 207 9.58 -8.86 -1.12
C ARG A 207 8.28 -9.36 -1.72
N ILE A 208 7.92 -10.59 -1.38
CA ILE A 208 6.66 -11.23 -1.75
C ILE A 208 5.72 -11.11 -0.57
N ASN A 209 4.52 -10.62 -0.82
CA ASN A 209 3.52 -10.38 0.20
C ASN A 209 2.19 -11.00 -0.21
N TYR A 210 1.44 -11.44 0.78
CA TYR A 210 0.05 -11.84 0.64
C TYR A 210 -0.76 -11.12 1.71
N ILE A 211 -2.02 -10.77 1.43
CA ILE A 211 -2.95 -10.21 2.41
C ILE A 211 -4.23 -11.00 2.43
N TYR A 212 -4.61 -11.42 3.63
CA TYR A 212 -5.92 -11.93 3.95
C TYR A 212 -6.71 -10.85 4.70
N ASN A 213 -7.89 -10.49 4.18
CA ASN A 213 -8.74 -9.48 4.76
C ASN A 213 -9.91 -10.14 5.48
N PHE A 214 -10.11 -9.81 6.77
CA PHE A 214 -11.25 -10.31 7.53
C PHE A 214 -12.53 -9.58 7.13
N ARG A 215 -13.64 -10.27 7.24
CA ARG A 215 -14.97 -9.67 7.13
C ARG A 215 -15.18 -8.64 8.23
N SER A 216 -15.82 -7.52 7.87
CA SER A 216 -16.13 -6.43 8.80
C SER A 216 -17.57 -5.99 8.65
N GLU A 217 -18.21 -5.68 9.78
CA GLU A 217 -19.52 -5.04 9.86
C GLU A 217 -19.39 -3.51 10.02
N ARG A 218 -18.18 -2.98 10.08
CA ARG A 218 -17.94 -1.55 10.15
C ARG A 218 -18.45 -0.89 8.87
N ARG A 219 -19.47 -0.04 9.05
CA ARG A 219 -20.20 0.56 7.94
C ARG A 219 -19.37 1.64 7.25
N PRO A 220 -19.06 1.49 5.93
CA PRO A 220 -18.47 2.57 5.16
C PRO A 220 -19.50 3.63 4.83
N ASN A 221 -19.06 4.71 4.17
CA ASN A 221 -19.99 5.67 3.62
C ASN A 221 -20.73 5.06 2.40
N VAL A 222 -21.95 4.63 2.60
CA VAL A 222 -22.80 4.01 1.56
C VAL A 222 -23.94 4.93 1.16
N PRO A 223 -24.48 4.81 -0.06
CA PRO A 223 -25.62 5.59 -0.52
C PRO A 223 -26.82 5.47 0.42
N PRO A 224 -27.62 6.52 0.59
CA PRO A 224 -28.84 6.46 1.38
C PRO A 224 -29.77 5.34 0.90
N GLY A 225 -30.29 4.53 1.86
CA GLY A 225 -31.17 3.41 1.60
C GLY A 225 -30.47 2.12 1.19
N PHE A 226 -29.14 2.07 1.15
CA PHE A 226 -28.39 0.83 1.03
C PHE A 226 -28.29 0.14 2.39
N ASP A 227 -28.78 -1.10 2.48
CA ASP A 227 -28.67 -1.94 3.68
C ASP A 227 -27.31 -2.63 3.70
N PHE A 228 -26.32 -1.99 4.32
CA PHE A 228 -24.99 -2.57 4.51
C PHE A 228 -24.97 -3.41 5.80
N ARG A 229 -24.65 -4.68 5.67
CA ARG A 229 -24.48 -5.62 6.78
C ARG A 229 -23.01 -5.96 7.01
N ASN A 230 -22.25 -6.19 5.95
CA ASN A 230 -20.84 -6.52 6.04
C ASN A 230 -20.11 -6.26 4.70
N GLY A 231 -18.78 -6.15 4.79
CA GLY A 231 -17.89 -6.09 3.64
C GLY A 231 -16.63 -6.91 3.87
N GLN A 232 -16.02 -7.40 2.79
CA GLN A 232 -14.74 -8.08 2.81
C GLN A 232 -13.99 -7.78 1.52
N ALA A 233 -12.80 -7.20 1.60
CA ALA A 233 -11.92 -7.07 0.44
C ALA A 233 -11.39 -8.46 0.04
N GLY A 234 -11.31 -8.72 -1.24
CA GLY A 234 -10.71 -9.95 -1.75
C GLY A 234 -9.22 -10.03 -1.40
N ASP A 235 -8.73 -11.23 -1.21
CA ASP A 235 -7.31 -11.48 -0.96
C ASP A 235 -6.46 -10.97 -2.12
N ALA A 236 -5.26 -10.49 -1.81
CA ALA A 236 -4.32 -9.97 -2.79
C ALA A 236 -2.89 -10.44 -2.50
N GLY A 237 -2.05 -10.32 -3.52
CA GLY A 237 -0.62 -10.47 -3.37
C GLY A 237 0.10 -9.33 -4.07
N TRP A 238 1.27 -9.00 -3.59
CA TRP A 238 2.15 -8.06 -4.28
C TRP A 238 3.61 -8.40 -4.12
N LEU A 239 4.36 -7.98 -5.11
CA LEU A 239 5.81 -8.10 -5.18
C LEU A 239 6.39 -6.68 -5.19
N ASN A 240 7.25 -6.36 -4.22
CA ASN A 240 8.18 -5.25 -4.34
C ASN A 240 9.49 -5.80 -4.93
N PHE A 241 10.06 -5.12 -5.89
CA PHE A 241 11.30 -5.49 -6.57
C PHE A 241 12.22 -4.29 -6.68
N ALA A 242 13.50 -4.52 -6.46
CA ALA A 242 14.53 -3.50 -6.69
C ALA A 242 15.83 -4.14 -7.17
N THR A 243 16.57 -3.38 -7.96
CA THR A 243 17.95 -3.72 -8.31
C THR A 243 18.77 -2.45 -8.37
N SER A 244 19.96 -2.47 -7.79
CA SER A 244 20.83 -1.30 -7.73
C SER A 244 22.30 -1.64 -7.92
N TRP A 245 23.05 -0.62 -8.32
CA TRP A 245 24.49 -0.65 -8.45
C TRP A 245 25.13 0.32 -7.45
N GLU A 246 26.16 -0.12 -6.77
CA GLU A 246 26.98 0.70 -5.88
C GLU A 246 27.87 1.62 -6.70
N VAL A 247 27.50 2.91 -6.78
CA VAL A 247 28.23 3.94 -7.51
C VAL A 247 29.41 4.44 -6.70
N THR A 248 29.19 4.63 -5.40
CA THR A 248 30.22 4.93 -4.39
C THR A 248 29.99 4.07 -3.15
N PRO A 249 30.93 3.98 -2.19
CA PRO A 249 30.71 3.23 -0.96
C PRO A 249 29.50 3.68 -0.13
N THR A 250 29.00 4.90 -0.38
CA THR A 250 27.87 5.48 0.34
C THR A 250 26.62 5.66 -0.51
N LEU A 251 26.70 5.46 -1.83
CA LEU A 251 25.58 5.70 -2.76
C LEU A 251 25.34 4.51 -3.66
N ARG A 252 24.10 4.04 -3.68
CA ARG A 252 23.58 3.07 -4.66
C ARG A 252 22.48 3.74 -5.47
N LEU A 253 22.46 3.51 -6.78
CA LEU A 253 21.41 3.95 -7.70
C LEU A 253 20.83 2.75 -8.43
N GLY A 254 19.54 2.78 -8.72
CA GLY A 254 18.89 1.67 -9.35
C GLY A 254 17.47 1.93 -9.81
N VAL A 255 16.77 0.86 -10.05
CA VAL A 255 15.34 0.83 -10.38
C VAL A 255 14.59 0.00 -9.36
N ASN A 256 13.38 0.44 -9.08
CA ASN A 256 12.45 -0.22 -8.19
C ASN A 256 11.08 -0.34 -8.87
N ALA A 257 10.34 -1.34 -8.50
CA ALA A 257 9.01 -1.61 -9.02
C ALA A 257 8.14 -2.30 -7.96
N TYR A 258 6.83 -2.18 -8.11
CA TYR A 258 5.91 -3.09 -7.43
C TYR A 258 4.79 -3.54 -8.37
N TYR A 259 4.35 -4.78 -8.16
CA TYR A 259 3.21 -5.35 -8.85
C TYR A 259 2.23 -5.92 -7.82
N LEU A 260 1.00 -5.38 -7.81
CA LEU A 260 -0.10 -5.82 -6.97
C LEU A 260 -1.18 -6.47 -7.83
N THR A 261 -1.75 -7.56 -7.36
CA THR A 261 -2.93 -8.19 -7.96
C THR A 261 -3.84 -8.77 -6.88
N GLN A 262 -5.12 -8.43 -6.97
CA GLN A 262 -6.15 -9.04 -6.14
C GLN A 262 -6.62 -10.34 -6.80
N PHE A 263 -6.66 -11.43 -6.02
CA PHE A 263 -6.96 -12.78 -6.52
C PHE A 263 -8.45 -13.06 -6.59
N ARG A 264 -9.21 -12.46 -5.67
CA ARG A 264 -10.65 -12.64 -5.55
C ARG A 264 -11.35 -11.30 -5.60
N ASP A 265 -12.57 -11.29 -6.13
CA ASP A 265 -13.44 -10.13 -6.01
C ASP A 265 -13.80 -9.87 -4.56
N SER A 266 -13.98 -8.61 -4.21
CA SER A 266 -14.51 -8.18 -2.92
C SER A 266 -15.95 -8.64 -2.74
N ARG A 267 -16.44 -8.62 -1.50
CA ARG A 267 -17.81 -8.97 -1.14
C ARG A 267 -18.46 -7.85 -0.35
N THR A 268 -19.77 -7.67 -0.59
CA THR A 268 -20.63 -6.80 0.19
C THR A 268 -21.90 -7.57 0.51
N ASN A 269 -22.29 -7.64 1.78
CA ASN A 269 -23.43 -8.43 2.26
C ASN A 269 -23.34 -9.91 1.89
N ASP A 270 -22.12 -10.46 1.90
CA ASP A 270 -21.78 -11.82 1.47
C ASP A 270 -21.90 -12.07 -0.05
N GLU A 271 -22.36 -11.11 -0.82
CA GLU A 271 -22.46 -11.18 -2.27
C GLU A 271 -21.18 -10.72 -2.94
N ARG A 272 -20.78 -11.40 -4.00
CA ARG A 272 -19.62 -11.07 -4.81
C ARG A 272 -19.86 -9.76 -5.58
N VAL A 273 -18.96 -8.80 -5.45
CA VAL A 273 -18.91 -7.60 -6.28
C VAL A 273 -18.09 -7.93 -7.54
N ALA A 274 -18.78 -8.22 -8.63
CA ALA A 274 -18.12 -8.62 -9.88
C ALA A 274 -17.17 -7.53 -10.39
N ASP A 275 -16.05 -7.97 -10.99
CA ASP A 275 -15.03 -7.10 -11.58
C ASP A 275 -14.40 -6.08 -10.62
N SER A 276 -14.39 -6.36 -9.31
CA SER A 276 -13.83 -5.49 -8.28
C SER A 276 -12.33 -5.71 -8.00
N ARG A 277 -11.69 -6.65 -8.72
CA ARG A 277 -10.27 -6.97 -8.49
C ARG A 277 -9.35 -5.83 -8.92
N GLN A 278 -8.51 -5.40 -8.00
CA GLN A 278 -7.49 -4.39 -8.23
C GLN A 278 -6.23 -4.99 -8.85
N ARG A 279 -5.58 -4.22 -9.71
CA ARG A 279 -4.24 -4.48 -10.22
C ARG A 279 -3.47 -3.18 -10.34
N ALA A 280 -2.20 -3.21 -9.95
CA ALA A 280 -1.32 -2.06 -10.07
C ALA A 280 0.11 -2.51 -10.37
N PHE A 281 0.70 -1.96 -11.41
CA PHE A 281 2.11 -2.11 -11.72
C PHE A 281 2.73 -0.74 -11.85
N TYR A 282 3.76 -0.50 -11.03
CA TYR A 282 4.51 0.74 -10.99
C TYR A 282 6.00 0.44 -11.03
N ALA A 283 6.75 1.32 -11.69
CA ALA A 283 8.20 1.23 -11.74
C ALA A 283 8.83 2.62 -11.83
N GLY A 284 10.08 2.75 -11.41
CA GLY A 284 10.80 4.01 -11.51
C GLY A 284 12.22 3.94 -10.96
N PRO A 285 12.95 5.04 -11.04
CA PRO A 285 14.29 5.16 -10.47
C PRO A 285 14.25 5.29 -8.95
N GLY A 286 15.34 4.91 -8.31
CA GLY A 286 15.53 5.11 -6.89
C GLY A 286 16.99 4.97 -6.49
N GLY A 287 17.24 5.17 -5.20
CA GLY A 287 18.59 5.07 -4.68
C GLY A 287 18.63 4.99 -3.16
N VAL A 288 19.82 4.64 -2.67
CA VAL A 288 20.13 4.54 -1.25
C VAL A 288 21.35 5.36 -0.95
N TRP A 289 21.25 6.23 0.01
CA TRP A 289 22.38 6.99 0.53
C TRP A 289 22.64 6.61 2.00
N ARG A 290 23.80 6.02 2.25
CA ARG A 290 24.29 5.72 3.59
C ARG A 290 25.14 6.88 4.08
N PHE A 291 24.66 7.64 5.06
CA PHE A 291 25.43 8.72 5.68
C PHE A 291 26.53 8.15 6.57
N ASP A 292 26.19 7.13 7.34
CA ASP A 292 27.07 6.38 8.23
C ASP A 292 26.53 4.96 8.50
N ALA A 293 27.06 4.26 9.50
CA ALA A 293 26.64 2.90 9.86
C ALA A 293 25.23 2.82 10.44
N ARG A 294 24.67 3.95 10.92
CA ARG A 294 23.38 4.01 11.61
C ARG A 294 22.31 4.75 10.84
N ASN A 295 22.70 5.56 9.84
CA ASN A 295 21.83 6.51 9.17
C ASN A 295 21.80 6.25 7.67
N ILE A 296 20.64 5.83 7.16
CA ILE A 296 20.45 5.46 5.76
C ILE A 296 19.17 6.15 5.24
N LEU A 297 19.25 6.75 4.06
CA LEU A 297 18.12 7.33 3.34
C LEU A 297 17.88 6.58 2.04
N PHE A 298 16.64 6.18 1.80
CA PHE A 298 16.15 5.68 0.53
C PHE A 298 15.26 6.73 -0.11
N ALA A 299 15.34 6.84 -1.43
CA ALA A 299 14.47 7.71 -2.21
C ALA A 299 14.01 6.97 -3.46
N ASN A 300 12.70 6.89 -3.68
CA ASN A 300 12.08 6.12 -4.75
C ASN A 300 11.01 6.95 -5.45
N LEU A 301 11.00 6.90 -6.78
CA LEU A 301 9.92 7.40 -7.62
C LEU A 301 9.22 6.20 -8.25
N TYR A 302 7.88 6.24 -8.30
CA TYR A 302 7.06 5.21 -8.95
C TYR A 302 6.11 5.87 -9.94
N LEU A 303 6.22 5.45 -11.20
CA LEU A 303 5.35 5.87 -12.29
C LEU A 303 4.39 4.74 -12.64
N PRO A 304 3.12 5.01 -12.92
CA PRO A 304 2.15 3.99 -13.26
C PRO A 304 2.46 3.37 -14.64
N VAL A 305 2.49 2.03 -14.69
CA VAL A 305 2.63 1.25 -15.92
C VAL A 305 1.30 0.60 -16.29
N GLU A 306 0.62 0.01 -15.30
CA GLU A 306 -0.71 -0.57 -15.44
C GLU A 306 -1.49 -0.38 -14.14
N VAL A 307 -2.70 0.17 -14.22
CA VAL A 307 -3.59 0.31 -13.06
C VAL A 307 -5.01 -0.09 -13.47
N ARG A 308 -5.68 -0.90 -12.65
CA ARG A 308 -7.09 -1.32 -12.83
C ARG A 308 -7.83 -1.27 -11.50
N ASN A 309 -9.07 -0.80 -11.52
CA ASN A 309 -9.94 -0.65 -10.36
C ASN A 309 -9.29 0.12 -9.20
N ALA A 310 -8.50 1.14 -9.51
CA ALA A 310 -7.82 1.97 -8.54
C ALA A 310 -7.54 3.36 -9.11
N ALA A 311 -7.19 4.28 -8.23
CA ALA A 311 -6.63 5.57 -8.64
C ALA A 311 -5.20 5.37 -9.15
N SER A 312 -4.82 6.17 -10.15
CA SER A 312 -3.54 6.10 -10.85
C SER A 312 -2.87 7.46 -10.88
N GLY A 313 -1.56 7.49 -10.71
CA GLY A 313 -0.74 8.70 -10.74
C GLY A 313 0.66 8.42 -10.25
N THR A 314 1.44 9.44 -9.99
CA THR A 314 2.83 9.32 -9.56
C THR A 314 2.90 9.20 -8.04
N ASN A 315 3.83 8.37 -7.52
CA ASN A 315 4.17 8.42 -6.11
C ASN A 315 5.68 8.54 -5.86
N VAL A 316 6.01 9.23 -4.78
CA VAL A 316 7.38 9.41 -4.29
C VAL A 316 7.43 8.88 -2.87
N ASN A 317 8.46 8.10 -2.56
CA ASN A 317 8.66 7.54 -1.24
C ASN A 317 10.09 7.80 -0.76
N PHE A 318 10.21 8.38 0.43
CA PHE A 318 11.45 8.51 1.18
C PHE A 318 11.36 7.60 2.40
N GLU A 319 12.44 6.86 2.67
CA GLU A 319 12.57 6.04 3.85
C GLU A 319 13.88 6.42 4.55
N TYR A 320 13.80 6.83 5.80
CA TYR A 320 14.97 7.12 6.64
C TYR A 320 15.06 6.11 7.76
N VAL A 321 16.18 5.42 7.84
CA VAL A 321 16.47 4.41 8.86
C VAL A 321 17.50 4.97 9.83
N HIS A 322 17.17 4.91 11.13
CA HIS A 322 18.10 5.18 12.22
C HIS A 322 18.21 3.96 13.15
N VAL A 323 19.43 3.47 13.37
CA VAL A 323 19.74 2.33 14.24
C VAL A 323 20.40 2.86 15.51
N PHE A 324 19.81 2.55 16.69
CA PHE A 324 20.31 2.98 18.01
C PHE A 324 21.46 2.12 18.52
#